data_213cff69fd8e830deb5264134d0dd338
#
_entry.id   213cff69fd8e830deb5264134d0dd338
#
_cell.length_a   1.000
_cell.length_b   1.000
_cell.length_c   1.000
_cell.angle_alpha   90.00
_cell.angle_beta   90.00
_cell.angle_gamma   90.00
#
_symmetry.space_group_name_H-M   'P 1'
#
loop_
_entity.id
_entity.type
_entity.pdbx_description
1 polymer ?
#
loop_
_entity_poly.entity_id
_entity_poly.type
_entity_poly.pdbx_seq_one_letter_code
_entity_poly.pdbx_strand_id
1 'polypeptide(L)'
;MQKANITWNSKQINKMVNNGSLRFDNVIQRGYAWDVKRKSLFIHSLLGNYPVPPFYVVKTDETFKSGNKTVSVYDCLDGKQRSSAITGFINGDYALKGDDLEVEYEGDLFNLDGSYFEDLPEDMQDEIMSYSFTFYFFTDITDEEVNEMFRRLNNGKPLTNIELSRVKAADLDTIREIANHTLFTETLTEANRNKYVNEDIVIKSHIVLTESEPCLDTKAVRPILENLVLNEDEIDRLNKVFDRVYKVHSLILADETDKTLNKKIAKKLVTRSHLISLVPIIDRSISEGVSTENMVEFIQIFFDGSPTMNELYNANCHDGANHTARVMARLEAVADEYEDWKADNKIKTA
;
A
#
# COMPACT_ATOMS: atom_id res chain seq x y z
N MET A 1 28.86 7.61 8.50
CA MET A 1 27.66 8.28 9.05
C MET A 1 28.05 9.33 10.08
N GLN A 2 27.59 10.59 9.91
CA GLN A 2 27.70 11.67 10.91
C GLN A 2 26.29 12.03 11.36
N LYS A 3 26.13 12.43 12.63
CA LYS A 3 24.83 12.79 13.25
C LYS A 3 24.90 14.18 13.84
N ALA A 4 23.90 15.00 13.56
CA ALA A 4 23.68 16.28 14.24
C ALA A 4 22.18 16.48 14.55
N ASN A 5 21.83 17.54 15.23
CA ASN A 5 20.45 17.90 15.50
C ASN A 5 20.16 19.34 15.11
N ILE A 6 18.92 19.60 14.80
CA ILE A 6 18.38 20.93 14.50
C ILE A 6 16.92 20.99 15.00
N THR A 7 16.46 22.19 15.28
CA THR A 7 15.06 22.41 15.67
C THR A 7 14.32 23.09 14.53
N TRP A 8 13.19 22.50 14.12
CA TRP A 8 12.24 23.11 13.17
C TRP A 8 10.86 23.21 13.82
N ASN A 9 10.18 24.33 13.61
CA ASN A 9 8.80 24.49 14.05
C ASN A 9 7.81 24.01 12.99
N SER A 10 6.52 23.92 13.37
CA SER A 10 5.45 23.47 12.46
C SER A 10 5.40 24.29 11.17
N LYS A 11 5.58 25.62 11.24
CA LYS A 11 5.61 26.50 10.07
C LYS A 11 6.74 26.16 9.11
N GLN A 12 7.92 25.84 9.66
CA GLN A 12 9.07 25.43 8.84
C GLN A 12 8.82 24.05 8.20
N ILE A 13 8.29 23.08 8.97
CA ILE A 13 7.94 21.76 8.46
C ILE A 13 6.94 21.88 7.31
N ASN A 14 5.83 22.63 7.51
CA ASN A 14 4.83 22.87 6.49
C ASN A 14 5.45 23.45 5.22
N LYS A 15 6.28 24.47 5.35
CA LYS A 15 7.00 25.05 4.21
C LYS A 15 7.91 24.05 3.52
N MET A 16 8.64 23.23 4.27
CA MET A 16 9.59 22.26 3.71
C MET A 16 8.89 21.10 3.00
N VAL A 17 7.75 20.65 3.49
CA VAL A 17 6.91 19.66 2.84
C VAL A 17 6.33 20.23 1.53
N ASN A 18 5.72 21.42 1.59
CA ASN A 18 5.08 22.05 0.44
C ASN A 18 6.06 22.42 -0.68
N ASN A 19 7.32 22.71 -0.37
CA ASN A 19 8.34 23.02 -1.38
C ASN A 19 9.24 21.84 -1.78
N GLY A 20 9.01 20.65 -1.23
CA GLY A 20 9.75 19.43 -1.54
C GLY A 20 11.14 19.35 -0.92
N SER A 21 11.51 20.22 0.03
CA SER A 21 12.80 20.12 0.75
C SER A 21 12.78 19.12 1.91
N LEU A 22 11.61 18.68 2.35
CA LEU A 22 11.42 17.52 3.22
C LEU A 22 10.60 16.50 2.45
N ARG A 23 11.23 15.38 2.07
CA ARG A 23 10.63 14.33 1.24
C ARG A 23 10.33 13.08 2.06
N PHE A 24 9.38 12.28 1.54
CA PHE A 24 8.92 11.04 2.16
C PHE A 24 9.01 9.84 1.20
N ASP A 25 9.89 9.93 0.20
CA ASP A 25 10.00 8.98 -0.91
C ASP A 25 10.83 7.73 -0.59
N ASN A 26 11.23 7.56 0.68
CA ASN A 26 11.97 6.37 1.06
C ASN A 26 11.11 5.11 0.82
N VAL A 27 11.66 4.19 0.03
CA VAL A 27 11.05 2.91 -0.38
C VAL A 27 10.47 2.11 0.79
N ILE A 28 11.06 2.28 1.97
CA ILE A 28 10.71 1.54 3.20
C ILE A 28 9.51 2.14 3.93
N GLN A 29 9.19 3.41 3.68
CA GLN A 29 8.13 4.09 4.42
C GLN A 29 6.75 3.60 4.01
N ARG A 30 5.93 3.26 5.02
CA ARG A 30 4.50 2.96 4.85
C ARG A 30 3.78 4.16 4.24
N GLY A 31 2.74 3.89 3.46
CA GLY A 31 1.75 4.90 3.08
C GLY A 31 1.14 5.59 4.34
N TYR A 32 0.38 6.66 4.14
CA TYR A 32 -0.28 7.35 5.25
C TYR A 32 -1.23 6.40 5.97
N ALA A 33 -0.85 6.02 7.20
CA ALA A 33 -1.58 5.03 7.99
C ALA A 33 -2.40 5.64 9.14
N TRP A 34 -2.20 6.94 9.47
CA TRP A 34 -2.95 7.61 10.51
C TRP A 34 -4.33 8.04 9.99
N ASP A 35 -5.36 7.58 10.66
CA ASP A 35 -6.71 8.10 10.50
C ASP A 35 -6.84 9.52 11.09
N VAL A 36 -7.97 10.17 10.82
CA VAL A 36 -8.22 11.54 11.27
C VAL A 36 -8.17 11.62 12.81
N LYS A 37 -8.69 10.62 13.54
CA LYS A 37 -8.67 10.63 15.01
C LYS A 37 -7.25 10.67 15.57
N ARG A 38 -6.32 9.90 15.02
CA ARG A 38 -4.90 9.92 15.42
C ARG A 38 -4.20 11.21 15.07
N LYS A 39 -4.48 11.77 13.88
CA LYS A 39 -3.98 13.09 13.49
C LYS A 39 -4.47 14.16 14.46
N SER A 40 -5.76 14.13 14.81
CA SER A 40 -6.38 15.08 15.75
C SER A 40 -5.79 15.01 17.14
N LEU A 41 -5.60 13.80 17.67
CA LEU A 41 -4.95 13.62 18.98
C LEU A 41 -3.50 14.15 18.97
N PHE A 42 -2.81 14.02 17.84
CA PHE A 42 -1.46 14.58 17.72
C PHE A 42 -1.49 16.12 17.69
N ILE A 43 -2.41 16.76 16.96
CA ILE A 43 -2.57 18.22 16.97
C ILE A 43 -2.97 18.71 18.37
N HIS A 44 -3.91 18.03 19.04
CA HIS A 44 -4.26 18.31 20.44
C HIS A 44 -3.03 18.26 21.37
N SER A 45 -2.12 17.29 21.13
CA SER A 45 -0.88 17.17 21.90
C SER A 45 0.06 18.37 21.74
N LEU A 46 0.01 19.07 20.60
CA LEU A 46 0.81 20.28 20.38
C LEU A 46 0.29 21.44 21.24
N LEU A 47 -1.03 21.64 21.28
CA LEU A 47 -1.68 22.66 22.10
C LEU A 47 -1.54 22.35 23.60
N GLY A 48 -1.64 21.08 23.98
CA GLY A 48 -1.41 20.65 25.37
C GLY A 48 0.07 20.57 25.76
N ASN A 49 0.98 21.00 24.88
CA ASN A 49 2.44 20.98 25.10
C ASN A 49 2.98 19.60 25.54
N TYR A 50 2.36 18.52 25.06
CA TYR A 50 2.86 17.17 25.32
C TYR A 50 4.15 16.91 24.55
N PRO A 51 5.12 16.14 25.12
CA PRO A 51 6.37 15.85 24.45
C PRO A 51 6.15 15.01 23.19
N VAL A 52 6.72 15.45 22.08
CA VAL A 52 6.68 14.75 20.79
C VAL A 52 8.02 14.05 20.55
N PRO A 53 8.03 12.76 20.16
CA PRO A 53 9.27 12.07 19.79
C PRO A 53 10.02 12.80 18.68
N PRO A 54 11.36 12.78 18.68
CA PRO A 54 12.16 13.46 17.65
C PRO A 54 11.92 12.88 16.27
N PHE A 55 12.17 13.68 15.25
CA PHE A 55 12.17 13.29 13.85
C PHE A 55 13.55 12.85 13.44
N TYR A 56 13.62 11.96 12.44
CA TYR A 56 14.87 11.46 11.90
C TYR A 56 14.89 11.64 10.39
N VAL A 57 15.92 12.33 9.87
CA VAL A 57 16.06 12.66 8.46
C VAL A 57 17.47 12.41 7.96
N VAL A 58 17.64 12.11 6.68
CA VAL A 58 18.92 12.12 5.98
C VAL A 58 19.04 13.43 5.21
N LYS A 59 20.11 14.16 5.40
CA LYS A 59 20.44 15.30 4.54
C LYS A 59 21.07 14.75 3.26
N THR A 60 20.41 14.94 2.13
CA THR A 60 20.93 14.51 0.84
C THR A 60 21.95 15.52 0.29
N ASP A 61 22.69 15.12 -0.76
CA ASP A 61 23.57 16.03 -1.50
C ASP A 61 22.78 16.96 -2.45
N GLU A 62 21.47 16.71 -2.59
CA GLU A 62 20.61 17.50 -3.44
C GLU A 62 20.32 18.86 -2.83
N THR A 63 20.30 19.85 -3.70
CA THR A 63 19.90 21.23 -3.37
C THR A 63 19.10 21.83 -4.52
N PHE A 64 18.21 22.75 -4.22
CA PHE A 64 17.54 23.55 -5.23
C PHE A 64 17.53 25.03 -4.85
N LYS A 65 17.30 25.89 -5.85
CA LYS A 65 17.20 27.35 -5.60
C LYS A 65 15.75 27.74 -5.32
N SER A 66 15.54 28.42 -4.20
CA SER A 66 14.27 29.06 -3.82
C SER A 66 14.52 30.58 -3.70
N GLY A 67 14.25 31.32 -4.77
CA GLY A 67 14.69 32.69 -4.90
C GLY A 67 16.24 32.80 -4.89
N ASN A 68 16.79 33.62 -4.02
CA ASN A 68 18.24 33.81 -3.86
C ASN A 68 18.90 32.83 -2.87
N LYS A 69 18.14 31.86 -2.31
CA LYS A 69 18.68 30.93 -1.31
C LYS A 69 18.84 29.53 -1.91
N THR A 70 19.95 28.87 -1.60
CA THR A 70 20.13 27.43 -1.84
C THR A 70 19.50 26.68 -0.67
N VAL A 71 18.60 25.75 -0.97
CA VAL A 71 17.85 24.93 0.01
C VAL A 71 18.35 23.51 -0.08
N SER A 72 18.74 22.92 1.05
CA SER A 72 19.09 21.50 1.14
C SER A 72 17.84 20.63 1.18
N VAL A 73 17.93 19.44 0.63
CA VAL A 73 16.87 18.43 0.63
C VAL A 73 17.13 17.42 1.74
N TYR A 74 16.07 17.00 2.40
CA TYR A 74 16.09 16.03 3.49
C TYR A 74 15.09 14.90 3.22
N ASP A 75 15.54 13.66 3.31
CA ASP A 75 14.69 12.48 3.24
C ASP A 75 14.30 12.04 4.65
N CYS A 76 13.01 11.99 4.92
CA CYS A 76 12.50 11.63 6.23
C CYS A 76 12.60 10.12 6.46
N LEU A 77 13.25 9.67 7.52
CA LEU A 77 13.30 8.28 7.96
C LEU A 77 12.17 7.95 8.95
N ASP A 78 11.94 8.83 9.93
CA ASP A 78 10.82 8.72 10.86
C ASP A 78 10.22 10.10 11.13
N GLY A 79 8.88 10.17 11.12
CA GLY A 79 8.12 11.40 11.32
C GLY A 79 7.14 11.72 10.18
N LYS A 80 7.07 10.90 9.12
CA LYS A 80 6.14 11.10 7.99
C LYS A 80 4.71 11.35 8.43
N GLN A 81 4.17 10.51 9.34
CA GLN A 81 2.79 10.64 9.81
C GLN A 81 2.56 11.95 10.57
N ARG A 82 3.51 12.34 11.42
CA ARG A 82 3.49 13.57 12.20
C ARG A 82 3.60 14.80 11.30
N SER A 83 4.53 14.80 10.35
CA SER A 83 4.67 15.88 9.37
C SER A 83 3.41 16.04 8.52
N SER A 84 2.82 14.92 8.07
CA SER A 84 1.57 14.93 7.32
C SER A 84 0.39 15.43 8.13
N ALA A 85 0.31 15.09 9.43
CA ALA A 85 -0.75 15.60 10.31
C ALA A 85 -0.63 17.11 10.47
N ILE A 86 0.58 17.63 10.73
CA ILE A 86 0.83 19.09 10.85
C ILE A 86 0.47 19.79 9.55
N THR A 87 1.06 19.35 8.43
CA THR A 87 0.90 20.00 7.13
C THR A 87 -0.56 19.97 6.67
N GLY A 88 -1.21 18.82 6.74
CA GLY A 88 -2.61 18.69 6.34
C GLY A 88 -3.56 19.52 7.20
N PHE A 89 -3.32 19.64 8.52
CA PHE A 89 -4.15 20.48 9.37
C PHE A 89 -3.95 21.97 9.05
N ILE A 90 -2.70 22.44 8.97
CA ILE A 90 -2.40 23.84 8.63
C ILE A 90 -2.94 24.22 7.24
N ASN A 91 -2.94 23.30 6.30
CA ASN A 91 -3.46 23.52 4.94
C ASN A 91 -5.00 23.38 4.85
N GLY A 92 -5.69 22.96 5.92
CA GLY A 92 -7.15 22.81 5.94
C GLY A 92 -7.64 21.51 5.27
N ASP A 93 -6.77 20.49 5.15
CA ASP A 93 -7.14 19.22 4.49
C ASP A 93 -8.14 18.39 5.31
N TYR A 94 -8.25 18.62 6.61
CA TYR A 94 -9.18 17.93 7.50
C TYR A 94 -9.53 18.75 8.73
N ALA A 95 -10.76 18.53 9.25
CA ALA A 95 -11.17 18.98 10.56
C ALA A 95 -10.71 18.00 11.64
N LEU A 96 -10.46 18.50 12.86
CA LEU A 96 -10.16 17.66 14.02
C LEU A 96 -11.38 16.79 14.35
N LYS A 97 -11.12 15.55 14.80
CA LYS A 97 -12.18 14.57 15.12
C LYS A 97 -11.75 13.67 16.28
N GLY A 98 -12.55 13.68 17.36
CA GLY A 98 -12.33 12.82 18.53
C GLY A 98 -13.17 13.23 19.72
N ASP A 99 -13.35 12.31 20.66
CA ASP A 99 -14.19 12.53 21.84
C ASP A 99 -13.43 13.23 22.98
N ASP A 100 -12.08 13.20 22.97
CA ASP A 100 -11.19 13.74 24.03
C ASP A 100 -10.29 14.84 23.46
N LEU A 101 -10.88 15.86 22.80
CA LEU A 101 -10.16 16.97 22.19
C LEU A 101 -10.42 18.30 22.91
N GLU A 102 -10.67 18.25 24.22
CA GLU A 102 -10.78 19.43 25.03
C GLU A 102 -9.39 19.93 25.43
N VAL A 103 -9.17 21.25 25.31
CA VAL A 103 -7.94 21.92 25.75
C VAL A 103 -8.29 23.15 26.60
N GLU A 104 -7.64 23.28 27.72
CA GLU A 104 -7.69 24.52 28.52
C GLU A 104 -6.68 25.50 27.95
N TYR A 105 -7.16 26.66 27.53
CA TYR A 105 -6.35 27.73 26.95
C TYR A 105 -6.76 29.08 27.53
N GLU A 106 -5.82 29.79 28.10
CA GLU A 106 -6.05 31.10 28.81
C GLU A 106 -7.15 31.08 29.87
N GLY A 107 -7.43 29.91 30.45
CA GLY A 107 -8.45 29.72 31.49
C GLY A 107 -9.84 29.36 30.95
N ASP A 108 -10.01 29.29 29.63
CA ASP A 108 -11.22 28.82 28.99
C ASP A 108 -11.04 27.38 28.44
N LEU A 109 -12.10 26.59 28.47
CA LEU A 109 -12.13 25.23 27.96
C LEU A 109 -12.66 25.24 26.52
N PHE A 110 -11.83 24.84 25.57
CA PHE A 110 -12.17 24.72 24.14
C PHE A 110 -12.33 23.28 23.74
N ASN A 111 -13.44 22.96 23.06
CA ASN A 111 -13.62 21.68 22.39
C ASN A 111 -13.21 21.84 20.92
N LEU A 112 -12.18 21.10 20.51
CA LEU A 112 -11.58 21.20 19.18
C LEU A 112 -12.25 20.26 18.15
N ASP A 113 -13.21 19.41 18.56
CA ASP A 113 -13.89 18.48 17.63
C ASP A 113 -14.64 19.25 16.55
N GLY A 114 -14.42 18.88 15.30
CA GLY A 114 -15.01 19.54 14.12
C GLY A 114 -14.28 20.79 13.64
N SER A 115 -13.27 21.30 14.34
CA SER A 115 -12.58 22.55 13.98
C SER A 115 -11.51 22.30 12.90
N TYR A 116 -11.47 23.16 11.88
CA TYR A 116 -10.33 23.33 10.99
C TYR A 116 -9.31 24.28 11.61
N PHE A 117 -8.12 24.35 11.03
CA PHE A 117 -7.05 25.23 11.51
C PHE A 117 -7.49 26.72 11.57
N GLU A 118 -8.20 27.18 10.55
CA GLU A 118 -8.70 28.56 10.45
C GLU A 118 -9.83 28.89 11.44
N ASP A 119 -10.51 27.86 11.98
CA ASP A 119 -11.57 28.04 12.98
C ASP A 119 -11.02 28.27 14.39
N LEU A 120 -9.74 27.95 14.61
CA LEU A 120 -9.11 28.13 15.93
C LEU A 120 -8.83 29.62 16.23
N PRO A 121 -8.85 30.05 17.50
CA PRO A 121 -8.33 31.35 17.91
C PRO A 121 -6.90 31.60 17.38
N GLU A 122 -6.59 32.85 17.00
CA GLU A 122 -5.31 33.20 16.37
C GLU A 122 -4.11 32.80 17.26
N ASP A 123 -4.21 32.95 18.57
CA ASP A 123 -3.17 32.56 19.52
C ASP A 123 -2.93 31.04 19.53
N MET A 124 -3.99 30.20 19.40
CA MET A 124 -3.85 28.74 19.23
C MET A 124 -3.23 28.35 17.89
N GLN A 125 -3.59 29.08 16.82
CA GLN A 125 -2.94 28.88 15.51
C GLN A 125 -1.44 29.19 15.62
N ASP A 126 -1.07 30.28 16.27
CA ASP A 126 0.33 30.68 16.47
C ASP A 126 1.07 29.68 17.36
N GLU A 127 0.44 29.11 18.38
CA GLU A 127 1.03 28.07 19.21
C GLU A 127 1.33 26.81 18.40
N ILE A 128 0.37 26.33 17.60
CA ILE A 128 0.60 25.21 16.68
C ILE A 128 1.73 25.53 15.70
N MET A 129 1.73 26.72 15.10
CA MET A 129 2.73 27.14 14.11
C MET A 129 4.13 27.26 14.68
N SER A 130 4.26 27.70 15.92
CA SER A 130 5.52 27.93 16.62
C SER A 130 6.05 26.68 17.34
N TYR A 131 5.21 25.64 17.55
CA TYR A 131 5.63 24.43 18.23
C TYR A 131 6.88 23.83 17.60
N SER A 132 7.91 23.63 18.41
CA SER A 132 9.25 23.27 17.96
C SER A 132 9.55 21.80 18.16
N PHE A 133 10.05 21.16 17.10
CA PHE A 133 10.41 19.74 17.07
C PHE A 133 11.92 19.54 16.95
N THR A 134 12.43 18.55 17.63
CA THR A 134 13.82 18.11 17.46
C THR A 134 13.95 17.20 16.25
N PHE A 135 14.85 17.54 15.34
CA PHE A 135 15.24 16.72 14.21
C PHE A 135 16.67 16.22 14.39
N TYR A 136 16.89 14.93 14.29
CA TYR A 136 18.21 14.36 14.08
C TYR A 136 18.42 14.16 12.59
N PHE A 137 19.45 14.78 12.05
CA PHE A 137 19.83 14.57 10.66
C PHE A 137 21.18 13.86 10.55
N PHE A 138 21.29 13.07 9.49
CA PHE A 138 22.45 12.25 9.19
C PHE A 138 23.03 12.66 7.85
N THR A 139 24.37 12.65 7.75
CA THR A 139 25.15 12.86 6.54
C THR A 139 26.16 11.72 6.40
N ASP A 140 26.76 11.57 5.22
CA ASP A 140 27.76 10.53 4.93
C ASP A 140 27.26 9.13 5.36
N ILE A 141 26.04 8.80 4.95
CA ILE A 141 25.33 7.56 5.33
C ILE A 141 25.06 6.72 4.08
N THR A 142 25.33 5.41 4.15
CA THR A 142 25.03 4.47 3.06
C THR A 142 23.58 3.99 3.14
N ASP A 143 23.07 3.42 2.03
CA ASP A 143 21.71 2.86 2.00
C ASP A 143 21.52 1.71 3.00
N GLU A 144 22.56 0.90 3.24
CA GLU A 144 22.54 -0.16 4.25
C GLU A 144 22.41 0.42 5.66
N GLU A 145 23.13 1.51 5.97
CA GLU A 145 23.02 2.21 7.25
C GLU A 145 21.65 2.86 7.42
N VAL A 146 21.07 3.43 6.35
CA VAL A 146 19.69 3.97 6.34
C VAL A 146 18.71 2.85 6.66
N ASN A 147 18.81 1.70 6.00
CA ASN A 147 17.95 0.54 6.22
C ASN A 147 18.05 0.02 7.67
N GLU A 148 19.26 -0.08 8.21
CA GLU A 148 19.48 -0.51 9.60
C GLU A 148 18.91 0.48 10.61
N MET A 149 19.08 1.79 10.37
CA MET A 149 18.47 2.82 11.22
C MET A 149 16.95 2.75 11.18
N PHE A 150 16.37 2.63 9.99
CA PHE A 150 14.92 2.49 9.84
C PHE A 150 14.40 1.28 10.62
N ARG A 151 15.12 0.14 10.53
CA ARG A 151 14.80 -1.06 11.31
C ARG A 151 14.84 -0.82 12.82
N ARG A 152 15.83 -0.06 13.31
CA ARG A 152 15.98 0.25 14.74
C ARG A 152 14.97 1.24 15.25
N LEU A 153 14.65 2.27 14.49
CA LEU A 153 13.65 3.28 14.84
C LEU A 153 12.23 2.69 14.89
N ASN A 154 11.92 1.74 13.99
CA ASN A 154 10.62 1.09 13.92
C ASN A 154 10.51 -0.18 14.78
N ASN A 155 11.43 -0.42 15.72
CA ASN A 155 11.48 -1.62 16.56
C ASN A 155 10.20 -1.87 17.39
N GLY A 156 9.27 -0.90 17.46
CA GLY A 156 7.93 -1.03 18.04
C GLY A 156 6.89 -1.72 17.14
N LYS A 157 7.11 -1.75 15.81
CA LYS A 157 6.36 -2.51 14.82
C LYS A 157 7.32 -2.95 13.71
N PRO A 158 7.77 -4.20 13.70
CA PRO A 158 8.63 -4.70 12.65
C PRO A 158 7.99 -4.49 11.28
N LEU A 159 8.83 -4.24 10.26
CA LEU A 159 8.37 -4.18 8.88
C LEU A 159 7.60 -5.45 8.54
N THR A 160 6.49 -5.30 7.86
CA THR A 160 5.76 -6.45 7.32
C THR A 160 6.62 -7.16 6.28
N ASN A 161 6.28 -8.40 6.01
CA ASN A 161 6.97 -9.19 5.01
C ASN A 161 6.98 -8.52 3.63
N ILE A 162 5.90 -7.81 3.26
CA ILE A 162 5.80 -7.05 2.01
C ILE A 162 6.81 -5.89 2.00
N GLU A 163 6.86 -5.11 3.08
CA GLU A 163 7.78 -3.98 3.19
C GLU A 163 9.25 -4.42 3.13
N LEU A 164 9.59 -5.55 3.79
CA LEU A 164 10.93 -6.13 3.73
C LEU A 164 11.32 -6.61 2.32
N SER A 165 10.37 -7.15 1.57
CA SER A 165 10.59 -7.59 0.19
C SER A 165 10.84 -6.41 -0.74
N ARG A 166 10.07 -5.31 -0.58
CA ARG A 166 10.21 -4.09 -1.41
C ARG A 166 11.61 -3.45 -1.33
N VAL A 167 12.21 -3.43 -0.14
CA VAL A 167 13.56 -2.86 0.08
C VAL A 167 14.62 -3.52 -0.80
N LYS A 168 14.37 -4.76 -1.19
CA LYS A 168 15.32 -5.61 -1.91
C LYS A 168 15.00 -5.74 -3.40
N ALA A 169 13.88 -5.18 -3.87
CA ALA A 169 13.47 -5.29 -5.25
C ALA A 169 14.45 -4.57 -6.19
N ALA A 170 14.96 -5.29 -7.20
CA ALA A 170 15.88 -4.73 -8.20
C ALA A 170 15.20 -3.70 -9.12
N ASP A 171 13.91 -3.92 -9.42
CA ASP A 171 13.11 -3.05 -10.31
C ASP A 171 11.75 -2.71 -9.68
N LEU A 172 11.79 -1.95 -8.59
CA LEU A 172 10.58 -1.56 -7.87
C LEU A 172 9.72 -0.59 -8.68
N ASP A 173 10.29 0.23 -9.54
CA ASP A 173 9.55 1.26 -10.27
C ASP A 173 8.64 0.63 -11.31
N THR A 174 9.10 -0.38 -12.04
CA THR A 174 8.25 -1.17 -12.97
C THR A 174 7.14 -1.91 -12.22
N ILE A 175 7.45 -2.52 -11.06
CA ILE A 175 6.43 -3.17 -10.23
C ILE A 175 5.35 -2.16 -9.79
N ARG A 176 5.73 -0.95 -9.41
CA ARG A 176 4.80 0.13 -9.04
C ARG A 176 3.94 0.60 -10.21
N GLU A 177 4.52 0.72 -11.38
CA GLU A 177 3.79 1.10 -12.59
C GLU A 177 2.67 0.10 -12.87
N ILE A 178 2.97 -1.21 -12.88
CA ILE A 178 1.96 -2.26 -13.04
C ILE A 178 0.96 -2.25 -11.86
N ALA A 179 1.41 -2.02 -10.64
CA ALA A 179 0.56 -1.95 -9.46
C ALA A 179 -0.38 -0.73 -9.41
N ASN A 180 -0.21 0.25 -10.31
CA ASN A 180 -1.14 1.36 -10.55
C ASN A 180 -2.23 1.02 -11.59
N HIS A 181 -2.29 -0.22 -12.07
CA HIS A 181 -3.33 -0.67 -12.98
C HIS A 181 -4.75 -0.42 -12.43
N THR A 182 -5.70 -0.13 -13.33
CA THR A 182 -7.11 0.18 -12.99
C THR A 182 -7.75 -0.87 -12.08
N LEU A 183 -7.44 -2.15 -12.29
CA LEU A 183 -7.88 -3.22 -11.38
C LEU A 183 -7.63 -2.87 -9.92
N PHE A 184 -6.42 -2.46 -9.57
CA PHE A 184 -6.04 -2.22 -8.18
C PHE A 184 -6.56 -0.89 -7.65
N THR A 185 -6.60 0.15 -8.49
CA THR A 185 -7.09 1.47 -8.07
C THR A 185 -8.59 1.48 -7.82
N GLU A 186 -9.36 0.69 -8.55
CA GLU A 186 -10.82 0.62 -8.45
C GLU A 186 -11.31 -0.45 -7.45
N THR A 187 -10.56 -1.53 -7.22
CA THR A 187 -11.05 -2.65 -6.41
C THR A 187 -10.42 -2.77 -5.03
N LEU A 188 -9.19 -2.27 -4.84
CA LEU A 188 -8.53 -2.29 -3.54
C LEU A 188 -8.79 -1.00 -2.76
N THR A 189 -9.06 -1.15 -1.45
CA THR A 189 -9.17 0.01 -0.56
C THR A 189 -7.84 0.75 -0.47
N GLU A 190 -7.89 2.05 -0.22
CA GLU A 190 -6.71 2.87 0.02
C GLU A 190 -5.82 2.29 1.13
N ALA A 191 -6.43 1.76 2.20
CA ALA A 191 -5.71 1.10 3.29
C ALA A 191 -4.90 -0.12 2.83
N ASN A 192 -5.40 -0.90 1.85
CA ASN A 192 -4.68 -2.03 1.28
C ASN A 192 -3.55 -1.56 0.36
N ARG A 193 -3.78 -0.55 -0.47
CA ARG A 193 -2.76 0.05 -1.33
C ARG A 193 -1.63 0.68 -0.50
N ASN A 194 -1.97 1.36 0.58
CA ASN A 194 -1.01 1.93 1.54
C ASN A 194 -0.17 0.86 2.28
N LYS A 195 -0.60 -0.41 2.26
CA LYS A 195 0.14 -1.58 2.74
C LYS A 195 0.83 -2.36 1.61
N TYR A 196 0.84 -1.80 0.40
CA TYR A 196 1.49 -2.37 -0.80
C TYR A 196 0.94 -3.75 -1.22
N VAL A 197 -0.35 -4.00 -0.94
CA VAL A 197 -1.02 -5.26 -1.32
C VAL A 197 -1.07 -5.41 -2.84
N ASN A 198 -1.26 -4.32 -3.59
CA ASN A 198 -1.21 -4.29 -5.05
C ASN A 198 0.16 -4.73 -5.59
N GLU A 199 1.26 -4.21 -5.04
CA GLU A 199 2.61 -4.60 -5.45
C GLU A 199 2.90 -6.08 -5.11
N ASP A 200 2.48 -6.57 -3.94
CA ASP A 200 2.58 -7.99 -3.57
C ASP A 200 1.80 -8.90 -4.53
N ILE A 201 0.64 -8.46 -5.02
CA ILE A 201 -0.13 -9.19 -6.04
C ILE A 201 0.65 -9.24 -7.35
N VAL A 202 1.20 -8.14 -7.84
CA VAL A 202 2.00 -8.11 -9.09
C VAL A 202 3.16 -9.09 -9.01
N ILE A 203 3.97 -9.01 -7.95
CA ILE A 203 5.12 -9.88 -7.73
C ILE A 203 4.73 -11.35 -7.72
N LYS A 204 3.72 -11.70 -6.93
CA LYS A 204 3.28 -13.09 -6.78
C LYS A 204 2.58 -13.62 -8.02
N SER A 205 1.90 -12.76 -8.78
CA SER A 205 1.35 -13.09 -10.09
C SER A 205 2.45 -13.45 -11.09
N HIS A 206 3.53 -12.69 -11.11
CA HIS A 206 4.69 -13.04 -11.93
C HIS A 206 5.26 -14.42 -11.53
N ILE A 207 5.47 -14.65 -10.22
CA ILE A 207 6.02 -15.91 -9.72
C ILE A 207 5.15 -17.12 -10.13
N VAL A 208 3.82 -17.06 -9.99
CA VAL A 208 2.95 -18.19 -10.39
C VAL A 208 2.84 -18.38 -11.90
N LEU A 209 3.25 -17.39 -12.71
CA LEU A 209 3.30 -17.50 -14.16
C LEU A 209 4.63 -18.02 -14.69
N THR A 210 5.71 -17.94 -13.91
CA THR A 210 7.08 -18.23 -14.36
C THR A 210 7.73 -19.41 -13.65
N GLU A 211 7.39 -19.65 -12.36
CA GLU A 211 7.97 -20.75 -11.59
C GLU A 211 7.14 -22.03 -11.71
N SER A 212 7.81 -23.15 -11.92
CA SER A 212 7.16 -24.49 -12.01
C SER A 212 6.64 -24.97 -10.64
N GLU A 213 7.31 -24.60 -9.55
CA GLU A 213 6.95 -24.92 -8.17
C GLU A 213 6.93 -23.65 -7.31
N PRO A 214 5.94 -22.75 -7.51
CA PRO A 214 5.92 -21.46 -6.88
C PRO A 214 5.78 -21.55 -5.36
N CYS A 215 6.68 -20.85 -4.63
CA CYS A 215 6.59 -20.60 -3.21
C CYS A 215 6.36 -19.09 -2.99
N LEU A 216 5.27 -18.75 -2.31
CA LEU A 216 4.85 -17.37 -2.10
C LEU A 216 5.20 -16.85 -0.69
N ASP A 217 5.98 -17.62 0.07
CA ASP A 217 6.50 -17.17 1.35
C ASP A 217 7.56 -16.09 1.18
N THR A 218 7.63 -15.17 2.11
CA THR A 218 8.58 -14.05 2.07
C THR A 218 10.03 -14.48 1.89
N LYS A 219 10.41 -15.62 2.52
CA LYS A 219 11.78 -16.14 2.42
C LYS A 219 12.13 -16.61 1.01
N ALA A 220 11.14 -17.15 0.28
CA ALA A 220 11.30 -17.60 -1.11
C ALA A 220 11.18 -16.43 -2.10
N VAL A 221 10.26 -15.49 -1.85
CA VAL A 221 10.01 -14.34 -2.72
C VAL A 221 11.18 -13.35 -2.72
N ARG A 222 11.82 -13.14 -1.57
CA ARG A 222 12.88 -12.12 -1.44
C ARG A 222 14.07 -12.33 -2.40
N PRO A 223 14.70 -13.50 -2.52
CA PRO A 223 15.79 -13.72 -3.47
C PRO A 223 15.39 -13.51 -4.94
N ILE A 224 14.13 -13.81 -5.27
CA ILE A 224 13.58 -13.56 -6.62
C ILE A 224 13.56 -12.05 -6.86
N LEU A 225 13.01 -11.27 -5.94
CA LEU A 225 12.90 -9.81 -6.06
C LEU A 225 14.25 -9.10 -6.15
N GLU A 226 15.29 -9.60 -5.47
CA GLU A 226 16.62 -9.03 -5.51
C GLU A 226 17.24 -9.04 -6.92
N ASN A 227 16.71 -9.89 -7.82
CA ASN A 227 17.22 -10.07 -9.18
C ASN A 227 16.13 -9.86 -10.25
N LEU A 228 14.88 -9.62 -9.86
CA LEU A 228 13.77 -9.51 -10.78
C LEU A 228 13.83 -8.18 -11.54
N VAL A 229 13.99 -8.27 -12.85
CA VAL A 229 13.80 -7.19 -13.81
C VAL A 229 12.82 -7.68 -14.85
N LEU A 230 11.63 -7.09 -14.90
CA LEU A 230 10.56 -7.48 -15.82
C LEU A 230 10.86 -6.96 -17.23
N ASN A 231 10.82 -7.84 -18.21
CA ASN A 231 10.91 -7.46 -19.62
C ASN A 231 9.55 -7.01 -20.18
N GLU A 232 9.52 -6.43 -21.39
CA GLU A 232 8.32 -5.88 -22.02
C GLU A 232 7.22 -6.95 -22.20
N ASP A 233 7.57 -8.19 -22.55
CA ASP A 233 6.61 -9.28 -22.75
C ASP A 233 5.97 -9.71 -21.42
N GLU A 234 6.72 -9.75 -20.33
CA GLU A 234 6.22 -10.07 -19.00
C GLU A 234 5.30 -8.97 -18.47
N ILE A 235 5.66 -7.70 -18.70
CA ILE A 235 4.84 -6.54 -18.36
C ILE A 235 3.51 -6.60 -19.12
N ASP A 236 3.55 -6.80 -20.43
CA ASP A 236 2.36 -6.90 -21.28
C ASP A 236 1.47 -8.08 -20.88
N ARG A 237 2.07 -9.23 -20.59
CA ARG A 237 1.36 -10.42 -20.09
C ARG A 237 0.61 -10.15 -18.78
N LEU A 238 1.26 -9.55 -17.80
CA LEU A 238 0.64 -9.18 -16.52
C LEU A 238 -0.50 -8.18 -16.71
N ASN A 239 -0.29 -7.15 -17.51
CA ASN A 239 -1.32 -6.15 -17.80
C ASN A 239 -2.53 -6.78 -18.51
N LYS A 240 -2.35 -7.66 -19.49
CA LYS A 240 -3.44 -8.39 -20.15
C LYS A 240 -4.24 -9.25 -19.17
N VAL A 241 -3.57 -9.92 -18.25
CA VAL A 241 -4.23 -10.70 -17.19
C VAL A 241 -5.06 -9.78 -16.29
N PHE A 242 -4.49 -8.67 -15.81
CA PHE A 242 -5.19 -7.73 -14.94
C PHE A 242 -6.34 -7.00 -15.66
N ASP A 243 -6.20 -6.68 -16.92
CA ASP A 243 -7.28 -6.19 -17.77
C ASP A 243 -8.44 -7.18 -17.85
N ARG A 244 -8.13 -8.47 -18.07
CA ARG A 244 -9.15 -9.52 -18.11
C ARG A 244 -9.86 -9.66 -16.77
N VAL A 245 -9.12 -9.67 -15.65
CA VAL A 245 -9.70 -9.71 -14.30
C VAL A 245 -10.63 -8.52 -14.08
N TYR A 246 -10.20 -7.32 -14.44
CA TYR A 246 -11.00 -6.11 -14.25
C TYR A 246 -12.30 -6.14 -15.07
N LYS A 247 -12.24 -6.60 -16.33
CA LYS A 247 -13.43 -6.76 -17.18
C LYS A 247 -14.39 -7.80 -16.59
N VAL A 248 -13.88 -8.97 -16.18
CA VAL A 248 -14.70 -10.01 -15.52
C VAL A 248 -15.35 -9.48 -14.24
N HIS A 249 -14.58 -8.81 -13.38
CA HIS A 249 -15.08 -8.19 -12.16
C HIS A 249 -16.21 -7.19 -12.43
N SER A 250 -16.01 -6.33 -13.43
CA SER A 250 -17.00 -5.30 -13.80
C SER A 250 -18.29 -5.90 -14.36
N LEU A 251 -18.19 -6.96 -15.18
CA LEU A 251 -19.35 -7.66 -15.72
C LEU A 251 -20.12 -8.41 -14.63
N ILE A 252 -19.44 -9.05 -13.67
CA ILE A 252 -20.10 -9.68 -12.52
C ILE A 252 -20.88 -8.65 -11.69
N LEU A 253 -20.32 -7.46 -11.48
CA LEU A 253 -21.02 -6.39 -10.74
C LEU A 253 -22.19 -5.77 -11.52
N ALA A 254 -22.12 -5.79 -12.84
CA ALA A 254 -23.19 -5.29 -13.73
C ALA A 254 -24.35 -6.28 -13.87
N ASP A 255 -24.14 -7.55 -13.56
CA ASP A 255 -25.16 -8.57 -13.60
C ASP A 255 -26.18 -8.39 -12.43
N GLU A 256 -27.41 -8.08 -12.80
CA GLU A 256 -28.51 -7.78 -11.87
C GLU A 256 -29.31 -9.01 -11.40
N THR A 257 -29.00 -10.22 -11.89
CA THR A 257 -29.73 -11.45 -11.60
C THR A 257 -29.73 -11.80 -10.11
N ASP A 258 -28.55 -11.75 -9.46
CA ASP A 258 -28.40 -11.83 -8.01
C ASP A 258 -27.32 -10.85 -7.53
N LYS A 259 -27.70 -9.59 -7.33
CA LYS A 259 -26.79 -8.53 -6.87
C LYS A 259 -26.03 -8.86 -5.59
N THR A 260 -26.62 -9.64 -4.69
CA THR A 260 -25.99 -9.97 -3.40
C THR A 260 -24.90 -11.01 -3.58
N LEU A 261 -25.17 -12.06 -4.34
CA LEU A 261 -24.20 -13.10 -4.67
C LEU A 261 -23.08 -12.52 -5.54
N ASN A 262 -23.42 -11.78 -6.59
CA ASN A 262 -22.45 -11.19 -7.51
C ASN A 262 -21.47 -10.22 -6.81
N LYS A 263 -21.93 -9.40 -5.85
CA LYS A 263 -21.04 -8.60 -5.00
C LYS A 263 -20.08 -9.45 -4.16
N LYS A 264 -20.52 -10.59 -3.63
CA LYS A 264 -19.67 -11.52 -2.88
C LYS A 264 -18.62 -12.16 -3.80
N ILE A 265 -19.03 -12.61 -4.98
CA ILE A 265 -18.15 -13.22 -5.99
C ILE A 265 -17.11 -12.22 -6.47
N ALA A 266 -17.52 -11.02 -6.87
CA ALA A 266 -16.62 -9.96 -7.28
C ALA A 266 -15.56 -9.62 -6.21
N LYS A 267 -15.98 -9.56 -4.93
CA LYS A 267 -15.05 -9.37 -3.81
C LYS A 267 -14.07 -10.53 -3.65
N LYS A 268 -14.53 -11.78 -3.82
CA LYS A 268 -13.66 -12.96 -3.75
C LYS A 268 -12.62 -12.93 -4.88
N LEU A 269 -13.04 -12.63 -6.12
CA LEU A 269 -12.15 -12.55 -7.28
C LEU A 269 -10.95 -11.64 -7.05
N VAL A 270 -11.13 -10.47 -6.41
CA VAL A 270 -10.06 -9.51 -6.16
C VAL A 270 -9.40 -9.69 -4.78
N THR A 271 -9.78 -10.70 -4.01
CA THR A 271 -9.08 -11.06 -2.78
C THR A 271 -7.69 -11.59 -3.13
N ARG A 272 -6.64 -11.05 -2.50
CA ARG A 272 -5.23 -11.32 -2.84
C ARG A 272 -4.92 -12.79 -3.11
N SER A 273 -5.27 -13.69 -2.19
CA SER A 273 -4.96 -15.13 -2.33
C SER A 273 -5.72 -15.79 -3.49
N HIS A 274 -6.98 -15.42 -3.69
CA HIS A 274 -7.78 -15.97 -4.77
C HIS A 274 -7.32 -15.43 -6.13
N LEU A 275 -7.09 -14.12 -6.23
CA LEU A 275 -6.62 -13.50 -7.46
C LEU A 275 -5.31 -14.15 -7.94
N ILE A 276 -4.31 -14.28 -7.05
CA ILE A 276 -3.02 -14.90 -7.39
C ILE A 276 -3.22 -16.36 -7.86
N SER A 277 -4.11 -17.13 -7.25
CA SER A 277 -4.38 -18.51 -7.65
C SER A 277 -5.10 -18.63 -9.00
N LEU A 278 -5.86 -17.59 -9.41
CA LEU A 278 -6.58 -17.56 -10.68
C LEU A 278 -5.72 -17.04 -11.85
N VAL A 279 -4.64 -16.31 -11.56
CA VAL A 279 -3.77 -15.69 -12.59
C VAL A 279 -3.36 -16.67 -13.69
N PRO A 280 -2.87 -17.90 -13.42
CA PRO A 280 -2.46 -18.82 -14.48
C PRO A 280 -3.61 -19.24 -15.39
N ILE A 281 -4.80 -19.45 -14.85
CA ILE A 281 -5.97 -19.84 -15.66
C ILE A 281 -6.52 -18.66 -16.47
N ILE A 282 -6.48 -17.47 -15.91
CA ILE A 282 -6.87 -16.25 -16.64
C ILE A 282 -5.91 -16.00 -17.80
N ASP A 283 -4.61 -16.12 -17.60
CA ASP A 283 -3.59 -16.02 -18.65
C ASP A 283 -3.80 -17.07 -19.74
N ARG A 284 -4.02 -18.33 -19.34
CA ARG A 284 -4.33 -19.42 -20.24
C ARG A 284 -5.62 -19.17 -21.02
N SER A 285 -6.67 -18.68 -20.41
CA SER A 285 -7.94 -18.35 -21.07
C SER A 285 -7.78 -17.31 -22.18
N ILE A 286 -6.85 -16.36 -21.98
CA ILE A 286 -6.51 -15.36 -23.02
C ILE A 286 -5.83 -16.03 -24.21
N SER A 287 -4.84 -16.88 -23.96
CA SER A 287 -4.11 -17.61 -25.02
C SER A 287 -4.98 -18.62 -25.75
N GLU A 288 -5.97 -19.21 -25.10
CA GLU A 288 -6.95 -20.13 -25.68
C GLU A 288 -8.11 -19.41 -26.40
N GLY A 289 -8.16 -18.08 -26.39
CA GLY A 289 -9.22 -17.30 -27.04
C GLY A 289 -10.59 -17.39 -26.34
N VAL A 290 -10.64 -17.81 -25.07
CA VAL A 290 -11.89 -17.89 -24.28
C VAL A 290 -12.42 -16.48 -24.04
N SER A 291 -13.71 -16.25 -24.31
CA SER A 291 -14.31 -14.91 -24.19
C SER A 291 -14.38 -14.41 -22.73
N THR A 292 -14.53 -13.12 -22.56
CA THR A 292 -14.68 -12.54 -21.22
C THR A 292 -15.97 -13.01 -20.54
N GLU A 293 -17.05 -13.15 -21.31
CA GLU A 293 -18.36 -13.62 -20.85
C GLU A 293 -18.30 -15.06 -20.34
N ASN A 294 -17.57 -15.93 -21.07
CA ASN A 294 -17.34 -17.31 -20.63
C ASN A 294 -16.52 -17.35 -19.33
N MET A 295 -15.53 -16.44 -19.19
CA MET A 295 -14.77 -16.34 -17.94
C MET A 295 -15.62 -15.80 -16.77
N VAL A 296 -16.62 -14.95 -17.03
CA VAL A 296 -17.59 -14.52 -16.00
C VAL A 296 -18.36 -15.74 -15.49
N GLU A 297 -18.88 -16.56 -16.38
CA GLU A 297 -19.61 -17.79 -16.03
C GLU A 297 -18.74 -18.74 -15.18
N PHE A 298 -17.51 -19.02 -15.63
CA PHE A 298 -16.57 -19.86 -14.88
C PHE A 298 -16.34 -19.31 -13.48
N ILE A 299 -16.05 -18.03 -13.34
CA ILE A 299 -15.76 -17.39 -12.04
C ILE A 299 -17.00 -17.39 -11.12
N GLN A 300 -18.19 -17.18 -11.67
CA GLN A 300 -19.43 -17.25 -10.91
C GLN A 300 -19.66 -18.67 -10.36
N ILE A 301 -19.50 -19.70 -11.18
CA ILE A 301 -19.62 -21.10 -10.75
C ILE A 301 -18.54 -21.42 -9.70
N PHE A 302 -17.28 -21.09 -9.96
CA PHE A 302 -16.17 -21.40 -9.05
C PHE A 302 -16.35 -20.79 -7.65
N PHE A 303 -16.87 -19.56 -7.56
CA PHE A 303 -17.06 -18.87 -6.30
C PHE A 303 -18.47 -18.96 -5.70
N ASP A 304 -19.37 -19.75 -6.24
CA ASP A 304 -20.71 -19.92 -5.68
C ASP A 304 -20.71 -20.64 -4.31
N GLY A 305 -19.64 -21.34 -3.97
CA GLY A 305 -19.46 -22.03 -2.68
C GLY A 305 -18.84 -21.15 -1.56
N SER A 306 -18.44 -21.81 -0.46
CA SER A 306 -17.84 -21.16 0.70
C SER A 306 -16.46 -21.78 1.05
N PRO A 307 -15.35 -21.13 0.70
CA PRO A 307 -15.19 -19.91 -0.08
C PRO A 307 -15.36 -20.14 -1.60
N THR A 308 -15.20 -21.37 -2.09
CA THR A 308 -15.40 -21.80 -3.48
C THR A 308 -16.21 -23.09 -3.52
N MET A 309 -16.59 -23.56 -4.71
CA MET A 309 -17.21 -24.89 -4.89
C MET A 309 -16.19 -26.04 -4.72
N ASN A 310 -14.91 -25.80 -4.91
CA ASN A 310 -13.87 -26.83 -4.90
C ASN A 310 -13.33 -27.06 -3.47
N GLU A 311 -13.54 -28.28 -2.93
CA GLU A 311 -13.11 -28.65 -1.57
C GLU A 311 -11.58 -28.69 -1.43
N LEU A 312 -10.85 -29.19 -2.44
CA LEU A 312 -9.40 -29.26 -2.45
C LEU A 312 -8.79 -27.86 -2.41
N TYR A 313 -9.33 -26.93 -3.21
CA TYR A 313 -8.94 -25.53 -3.17
C TYR A 313 -9.14 -24.93 -1.78
N ASN A 314 -10.33 -25.12 -1.21
CA ASN A 314 -10.70 -24.57 0.11
C ASN A 314 -9.79 -25.09 1.23
N ALA A 315 -9.45 -26.39 1.22
CA ALA A 315 -8.54 -27.01 2.19
C ALA A 315 -7.13 -26.39 2.19
N ASN A 316 -6.72 -25.78 1.07
CA ASN A 316 -5.39 -25.18 0.90
C ASN A 316 -5.36 -23.65 1.05
N CYS A 317 -6.47 -23.03 1.51
CA CYS A 317 -6.57 -21.58 1.73
C CYS A 317 -6.26 -21.11 3.17
N HIS A 318 -5.89 -22.01 4.07
CA HIS A 318 -5.66 -21.74 5.49
C HIS A 318 -4.18 -21.48 5.83
N ASP A 319 -3.79 -21.62 7.08
CA ASP A 319 -2.43 -21.38 7.57
C ASP A 319 -1.38 -22.10 6.71
N GLY A 320 -0.32 -21.39 6.35
CA GLY A 320 0.71 -21.90 5.42
C GLY A 320 0.30 -21.88 3.93
N ALA A 321 -0.77 -21.15 3.56
CA ALA A 321 -1.26 -21.05 2.18
C ALA A 321 -0.22 -20.58 1.14
N ASN A 322 0.88 -20.00 1.57
CA ASN A 322 1.97 -19.54 0.71
C ASN A 322 3.08 -20.60 0.46
N HIS A 323 3.08 -21.71 1.20
CA HIS A 323 4.03 -22.80 0.97
C HIS A 323 3.76 -23.52 -0.37
N THR A 324 4.81 -23.94 -1.06
CA THR A 324 4.76 -24.56 -2.40
C THR A 324 3.65 -25.60 -2.54
N ALA A 325 3.58 -26.59 -1.64
CA ALA A 325 2.59 -27.67 -1.74
C ALA A 325 1.14 -27.13 -1.74
N ARG A 326 0.83 -26.12 -0.92
CA ARG A 326 -0.51 -25.53 -0.86
C ARG A 326 -0.80 -24.59 -2.02
N VAL A 327 0.22 -23.89 -2.52
CA VAL A 327 0.10 -23.07 -3.72
C VAL A 327 -0.20 -23.98 -4.91
N MET A 328 0.60 -25.03 -5.12
CA MET A 328 0.43 -26.01 -6.18
C MET A 328 -0.96 -26.67 -6.14
N ALA A 329 -1.38 -27.14 -4.99
CA ALA A 329 -2.71 -27.74 -4.82
C ALA A 329 -3.86 -26.80 -5.21
N ARG A 330 -3.75 -25.48 -4.91
CA ARG A 330 -4.74 -24.52 -5.35
C ARG A 330 -4.70 -24.27 -6.86
N LEU A 331 -3.49 -24.17 -7.44
CA LEU A 331 -3.33 -23.97 -8.88
C LEU A 331 -3.88 -25.17 -9.66
N GLU A 332 -3.59 -26.39 -9.22
CA GLU A 332 -4.11 -27.64 -9.79
C GLU A 332 -5.65 -27.69 -9.68
N ALA A 333 -6.19 -27.43 -8.48
CA ALA A 333 -7.63 -27.43 -8.26
C ALA A 333 -8.37 -26.42 -9.16
N VAL A 334 -7.81 -25.23 -9.38
CA VAL A 334 -8.39 -24.25 -10.33
C VAL A 334 -8.27 -24.73 -11.77
N ALA A 335 -7.15 -25.37 -12.13
CA ALA A 335 -6.93 -25.87 -13.47
C ALA A 335 -7.90 -27.02 -13.81
N ASP A 336 -8.09 -27.97 -12.90
CA ASP A 336 -9.02 -29.09 -13.06
C ASP A 336 -10.46 -28.58 -13.22
N GLU A 337 -10.93 -27.69 -12.34
CA GLU A 337 -12.27 -27.08 -12.45
C GLU A 337 -12.46 -26.32 -13.77
N TYR A 338 -11.42 -25.66 -14.25
CA TYR A 338 -11.48 -24.95 -15.52
C TYR A 338 -11.59 -25.92 -16.72
N GLU A 339 -10.87 -27.04 -16.71
CA GLU A 339 -10.97 -28.07 -17.74
C GLU A 339 -12.35 -28.75 -17.74
N ASP A 340 -12.85 -29.12 -16.55
CA ASP A 340 -14.17 -29.73 -16.40
C ASP A 340 -15.26 -28.77 -16.88
N TRP A 341 -15.19 -27.51 -16.48
CA TRP A 341 -16.11 -26.48 -16.94
C TRP A 341 -16.07 -26.29 -18.46
N LYS A 342 -14.87 -26.29 -19.11
CA LYS A 342 -14.76 -26.20 -20.57
C LYS A 342 -15.40 -27.40 -21.28
N ALA A 343 -15.19 -28.58 -20.74
CA ALA A 343 -15.74 -29.83 -21.31
C ALA A 343 -17.27 -29.83 -21.26
N ASP A 344 -17.85 -29.46 -20.11
CA ASP A 344 -19.30 -29.41 -19.86
C ASP A 344 -19.99 -28.39 -20.78
N ASN A 345 -19.36 -27.22 -20.95
CA ASN A 345 -19.91 -26.10 -21.73
C ASN A 345 -19.49 -26.13 -23.21
N LYS A 346 -18.74 -27.15 -23.64
CA LYS A 346 -18.25 -27.30 -25.02
C LYS A 346 -17.55 -26.05 -25.55
N ILE A 347 -16.76 -25.41 -24.69
CA ILE A 347 -16.02 -24.21 -25.04
C ILE A 347 -14.98 -24.57 -26.09
N LYS A 348 -15.09 -23.95 -27.27
CA LYS A 348 -14.08 -24.08 -28.33
C LYS A 348 -12.92 -23.15 -28.03
N THR A 349 -11.73 -23.71 -27.96
CA THR A 349 -10.47 -22.95 -27.93
C THR A 349 -10.03 -22.66 -29.37
N ALA A 350 -9.42 -21.48 -29.56
CA ALA A 350 -8.95 -21.05 -30.87
C ALA A 350 -7.69 -21.80 -31.34
#